data_656b2d465cdc6b7003f5eda8c15aa189
#
_entry.id   656b2d465cdc6b7003f5eda8c15aa189
#
_cell.length_a   1.000
_cell.length_b   1.000
_cell.length_c   1.000
_cell.angle_alpha   90.00
_cell.angle_beta   90.00
_cell.angle_gamma   90.00
#
_symmetry.space_group_name_H-M   'P 1'
#
loop_
_entity.id
_entity.type
_entity.pdbx_description
1 polymer ?
#
loop_
_entity_poly.entity_id
_entity_poly.type
_entity_poly.pdbx_seq_one_letter_code
_entity_poly.pdbx_strand_id
1 'polypeptide(L)'
;ADLIVLTKTDLVDMETLAQVEAEVKREARPAARLLRVARGKAAPSALLGLGMAAEEDLASRPSHHEDHDEHDHDDFASVVLTPPPFDHLNQVNRLIRNAVETHDLYRLKGTIRVTGKPMRLVVQAAGPRLETYFDKPWTDGEQPQLVAIGAAGTDWAAVEAALCQSAEAAA
;
A
#
# COMPACT_ATOMS: atom_id res chain seq x y z
N ALA A 1 -17.35 -11.06 11.44
CA ALA A 1 -16.07 -11.80 11.36
C ALA A 1 -15.86 -12.61 12.62
N ASP A 2 -15.20 -13.77 12.53
CA ASP A 2 -14.87 -14.64 13.67
C ASP A 2 -13.41 -14.46 14.12
N LEU A 3 -12.57 -14.02 13.18
CA LEU A 3 -11.20 -13.60 13.43
C LEU A 3 -10.94 -12.25 12.78
N ILE A 4 -10.41 -11.33 13.56
CA ILE A 4 -9.95 -10.02 13.11
C ILE A 4 -8.44 -10.00 13.23
N VAL A 5 -7.75 -9.66 12.15
CA VAL A 5 -6.29 -9.61 12.11
C VAL A 5 -5.84 -8.15 12.02
N LEU A 6 -5.26 -7.63 13.10
CA LEU A 6 -4.58 -6.35 13.09
C LEU A 6 -3.17 -6.52 12.53
N THR A 7 -2.96 -6.01 11.34
CA THR A 7 -1.66 -6.06 10.67
C THR A 7 -0.84 -4.80 10.95
N LYS A 8 0.47 -4.86 10.65
CA LYS A 8 1.39 -3.72 10.80
C LYS A 8 1.48 -3.16 12.24
N THR A 9 1.28 -4.01 13.23
CA THR A 9 1.35 -3.60 14.65
C THR A 9 2.75 -3.15 15.08
N ASP A 10 3.75 -3.39 14.24
CA ASP A 10 5.13 -2.91 14.39
C ASP A 10 5.33 -1.45 13.97
N LEU A 11 4.33 -0.78 13.41
CA LEU A 11 4.41 0.60 12.92
C LEU A 11 3.78 1.63 13.86
N VAL A 12 3.16 1.18 14.93
CA VAL A 12 2.50 2.04 15.91
C VAL A 12 3.03 1.75 17.31
N ASP A 13 2.92 2.72 18.20
CA ASP A 13 3.24 2.53 19.62
C ASP A 13 2.14 1.71 20.34
N MET A 14 2.44 1.30 21.57
CA MET A 14 1.54 0.47 22.36
C MET A 14 0.26 1.18 22.75
N GLU A 15 0.28 2.49 22.91
CA GLU A 15 -0.90 3.29 23.29
C GLU A 15 -1.87 3.35 22.11
N THR A 16 -1.39 3.74 20.94
CA THR A 16 -2.17 3.74 19.69
C THR A 16 -2.75 2.35 19.39
N LEU A 17 -1.94 1.29 19.55
CA LEU A 17 -2.40 -0.08 19.33
C LEU A 17 -3.55 -0.44 20.28
N ALA A 18 -3.44 -0.06 21.55
CA ALA A 18 -4.49 -0.33 22.54
C ALA A 18 -5.79 0.42 22.23
N GLN A 19 -5.70 1.66 21.74
CA GLN A 19 -6.86 2.44 21.30
C GLN A 19 -7.58 1.78 20.12
N VAL A 20 -6.82 1.41 19.07
CA VAL A 20 -7.36 0.71 17.90
C VAL A 20 -8.02 -0.62 18.30
N GLU A 21 -7.41 -1.38 19.20
CA GLU A 21 -8.00 -2.63 19.67
C GLU A 21 -9.30 -2.43 20.45
N ALA A 22 -9.37 -1.40 21.26
CA ALA A 22 -10.59 -1.06 21.99
C ALA A 22 -11.73 -0.67 21.03
N GLU A 23 -11.40 0.08 19.98
CA GLU A 23 -12.36 0.49 18.96
C GLU A 23 -12.85 -0.72 18.15
N VAL A 24 -11.92 -1.54 17.64
CA VAL A 24 -12.27 -2.76 16.91
C VAL A 24 -13.11 -3.72 17.75
N LYS A 25 -12.80 -3.88 19.04
CA LYS A 25 -13.59 -4.73 19.95
C LYS A 25 -14.99 -4.19 20.21
N ARG A 26 -15.17 -2.88 20.17
CA ARG A 26 -16.50 -2.27 20.38
C ARG A 26 -17.44 -2.58 19.21
N GLU A 27 -16.90 -2.64 18.00
CA GLU A 27 -17.67 -2.89 16.75
C GLU A 27 -17.72 -4.36 16.34
N ALA A 28 -16.78 -5.14 16.85
CA ALA A 28 -16.70 -6.56 16.56
C ALA A 28 -17.79 -7.35 17.32
N ARG A 29 -18.13 -8.53 16.78
CA ARG A 29 -18.97 -9.49 17.52
C ARG A 29 -18.27 -9.90 18.83
N PRO A 30 -19.01 -10.13 19.92
CA PRO A 30 -18.41 -10.51 21.20
C PRO A 30 -17.52 -11.77 21.16
N ALA A 31 -17.84 -12.71 20.23
CA ALA A 31 -17.08 -13.93 20.03
C ALA A 31 -15.87 -13.78 19.08
N ALA A 32 -15.69 -12.64 18.44
CA ALA A 32 -14.61 -12.42 17.50
C ALA A 32 -13.26 -12.44 18.23
N ARG A 33 -12.31 -13.19 17.67
CA ARG A 33 -10.93 -13.22 18.16
C ARG A 33 -10.09 -12.17 17.44
N LEU A 34 -9.20 -11.53 18.18
CA LEU A 34 -8.29 -10.52 17.65
C LEU A 34 -6.86 -11.06 17.67
N LEU A 35 -6.19 -11.00 16.52
CA LEU A 35 -4.81 -11.43 16.33
C LEU A 35 -3.95 -10.23 15.91
N ARG A 36 -2.87 -9.98 16.66
CA ARG A 36 -1.85 -8.97 16.28
C ARG A 36 -0.82 -9.59 15.35
N VAL A 37 -0.50 -8.91 14.27
CA VAL A 37 0.48 -9.37 13.27
C VAL A 37 1.47 -8.26 12.95
N ALA A 38 2.72 -8.49 13.28
CA ALA A 38 3.83 -7.62 12.94
C ALA A 38 4.52 -8.11 11.66
N ARG A 39 4.83 -7.21 10.73
CA ARG A 39 5.56 -7.50 9.48
C ARG A 39 4.98 -8.65 8.66
N GLY A 40 3.66 -8.84 8.71
CA GLY A 40 2.97 -9.91 7.99
C GLY A 40 3.23 -11.33 8.53
N LYS A 41 3.89 -11.48 9.68
CA LYS A 41 4.23 -12.77 10.26
C LYS A 41 3.07 -13.29 11.12
N ALA A 42 2.19 -14.08 10.52
CA ALA A 42 1.18 -14.84 11.23
C ALA A 42 1.46 -16.35 11.07
N ALA A 43 1.26 -17.13 12.13
CA ALA A 43 1.34 -18.57 12.01
C ALA A 43 0.18 -19.06 11.12
N PRO A 44 0.41 -19.89 10.09
CA PRO A 44 -0.67 -20.44 9.27
C PRO A 44 -1.76 -21.14 10.10
N SER A 45 -1.37 -21.81 11.17
CA SER A 45 -2.29 -22.48 12.10
C SER A 45 -3.22 -21.52 12.85
N ALA A 46 -2.84 -20.24 12.97
CA ALA A 46 -3.71 -19.22 13.56
C ALA A 46 -4.75 -18.69 12.56
N LEU A 47 -4.53 -18.88 11.27
CA LEU A 47 -5.41 -18.42 10.19
C LEU A 47 -6.24 -19.56 9.60
N LEU A 48 -5.71 -20.77 9.62
CA LEU A 48 -6.33 -21.97 9.05
C LEU A 48 -6.78 -22.92 10.18
N GLY A 49 -7.91 -23.56 9.97
CA GLY A 49 -8.36 -24.63 10.87
C GLY A 49 -8.87 -24.15 12.22
N LEU A 50 -9.36 -22.92 12.32
CA LEU A 50 -9.91 -22.39 13.58
C LEU A 50 -11.21 -23.10 14.02
N GLY A 51 -11.79 -23.98 13.20
CA GLY A 51 -13.01 -24.73 13.53
C GLY A 51 -14.16 -23.83 14.00
N MET A 52 -14.20 -22.58 13.50
CA MET A 52 -15.10 -21.55 14.01
C MET A 52 -16.48 -21.60 13.35
N ALA A 53 -16.84 -22.73 12.74
CA ALA A 53 -18.19 -23.03 12.29
C ALA A 53 -18.93 -21.88 11.55
N ALA A 54 -18.15 -21.03 10.86
CA ALA A 54 -18.74 -19.93 10.08
C ALA A 54 -19.74 -20.45 9.03
N GLU A 55 -19.50 -21.68 8.58
CA GLU A 55 -20.32 -22.37 7.59
C GLU A 55 -21.62 -22.92 8.18
N GLU A 56 -21.67 -23.18 9.48
CA GLU A 56 -22.84 -23.73 10.17
C GLU A 56 -23.83 -22.66 10.64
N ASP A 57 -23.42 -21.37 10.64
CA ASP A 57 -24.20 -20.26 11.19
C ASP A 57 -24.41 -19.10 10.20
N LEU A 58 -24.38 -19.39 8.90
CA LEU A 58 -24.55 -18.37 7.84
C LEU A 58 -25.93 -17.68 7.91
N ALA A 59 -26.97 -18.39 8.32
CA ALA A 59 -28.33 -17.87 8.34
C ALA A 59 -28.58 -16.84 9.46
N SER A 60 -27.77 -16.82 10.52
CA SER A 60 -27.87 -15.86 11.63
C SER A 60 -27.01 -14.61 11.45
N ARG A 61 -26.23 -14.54 10.35
CA ARG A 61 -25.28 -13.46 10.10
C ARG A 61 -25.90 -12.40 9.19
N PRO A 62 -26.15 -11.18 9.67
CA PRO A 62 -26.61 -10.10 8.80
C PRO A 62 -25.55 -9.84 7.72
N SER A 63 -26.00 -9.65 6.50
CA SER A 63 -25.17 -9.21 5.39
C SER A 63 -24.82 -7.74 5.60
N HIS A 64 -23.54 -7.37 5.51
CA HIS A 64 -23.12 -5.98 5.50
C HIS A 64 -23.56 -5.21 4.25
N HIS A 65 -24.15 -5.89 3.28
CA HIS A 65 -24.62 -5.29 2.03
C HIS A 65 -26.07 -4.77 2.09
N GLU A 66 -26.79 -4.98 3.21
CA GLU A 66 -28.18 -4.54 3.31
C GLU A 66 -28.38 -3.08 3.70
N ASP A 67 -27.32 -2.39 4.23
CA ASP A 67 -27.44 -1.03 4.77
C ASP A 67 -26.55 0.03 4.13
N HIS A 68 -25.76 -0.28 3.08
CA HIS A 68 -24.86 0.68 2.44
C HIS A 68 -25.08 0.77 0.94
N ASP A 69 -26.05 1.61 0.54
CA ASP A 69 -26.27 2.01 -0.86
C ASP A 69 -25.28 3.09 -1.36
N GLU A 70 -24.31 3.52 -0.57
CA GLU A 70 -23.24 4.43 -0.98
C GLU A 70 -21.87 3.81 -0.75
N HIS A 71 -21.40 3.05 -1.74
CA HIS A 71 -19.99 2.75 -1.85
C HIS A 71 -19.28 4.02 -2.33
N ASP A 72 -18.63 4.69 -1.42
CA ASP A 72 -17.73 5.82 -1.66
C ASP A 72 -16.48 5.33 -2.44
N HIS A 73 -16.68 5.01 -3.73
CA HIS A 73 -15.62 4.59 -4.65
C HIS A 73 -14.92 5.77 -5.35
N ASP A 74 -15.41 7.00 -5.11
CA ASP A 74 -14.98 8.20 -5.82
C ASP A 74 -13.84 8.96 -5.10
N ASP A 75 -13.38 8.50 -3.94
CA ASP A 75 -12.37 9.20 -3.16
C ASP A 75 -10.94 8.99 -3.65
N PHE A 76 -10.71 8.04 -4.54
CA PHE A 76 -9.37 7.67 -4.99
C PHE A 76 -9.23 7.77 -6.51
N ALA A 77 -8.08 8.28 -6.93
CA ALA A 77 -7.69 8.29 -8.34
C ALA A 77 -6.30 7.64 -8.49
N SER A 78 -6.00 7.20 -9.70
CA SER A 78 -4.70 6.64 -10.02
C SER A 78 -4.21 7.13 -11.39
N VAL A 79 -2.89 7.22 -11.51
CA VAL A 79 -2.22 7.54 -12.77
C VAL A 79 -1.08 6.57 -13.02
N VAL A 80 -0.84 6.28 -14.30
CA VAL A 80 0.33 5.54 -14.76
C VAL A 80 1.34 6.52 -15.33
N LEU A 81 2.54 6.53 -14.79
CA LEU A 81 3.64 7.41 -15.18
C LEU A 81 4.74 6.59 -15.85
N THR A 82 5.43 7.20 -16.81
CA THR A 82 6.59 6.60 -17.49
C THR A 82 7.81 7.50 -17.23
N PRO A 83 8.50 7.34 -16.08
CA PRO A 83 9.62 8.18 -15.73
C PRO A 83 10.83 7.89 -16.64
N PRO A 84 11.64 8.91 -16.96
CA PRO A 84 12.90 8.71 -17.65
C PRO A 84 13.90 7.91 -16.79
N PRO A 85 14.99 7.41 -17.36
CA PRO A 85 16.06 6.80 -16.56
C PRO A 85 16.64 7.80 -15.54
N PHE A 86 16.94 7.31 -14.34
CA PHE A 86 17.60 8.09 -13.28
C PHE A 86 19.08 7.72 -13.20
N ASP A 87 19.94 8.68 -12.87
CA ASP A 87 21.37 8.43 -12.81
C ASP A 87 21.80 7.67 -11.56
N HIS A 88 21.15 7.91 -10.43
CA HIS A 88 21.53 7.33 -9.15
C HIS A 88 20.35 6.86 -8.30
N LEU A 89 20.51 5.73 -7.60
CA LEU A 89 19.52 5.19 -6.68
C LEU A 89 19.09 6.18 -5.57
N ASN A 90 20.05 6.95 -5.05
CA ASN A 90 19.78 7.95 -4.02
C ASN A 90 18.87 9.08 -4.54
N GLN A 91 19.00 9.45 -5.80
CA GLN A 91 18.12 10.42 -6.46
C GLN A 91 16.69 9.88 -6.52
N VAL A 92 16.52 8.63 -6.97
CA VAL A 92 15.20 7.94 -7.01
C VAL A 92 14.54 7.97 -5.63
N ASN A 93 15.23 7.51 -4.60
CA ASN A 93 14.69 7.43 -3.25
C ASN A 93 14.25 8.80 -2.71
N ARG A 94 15.05 9.84 -2.98
CA ARG A 94 14.73 11.21 -2.58
C ARG A 94 13.50 11.75 -3.30
N LEU A 95 13.44 11.59 -4.62
CA LEU A 95 12.34 12.09 -5.43
C LEU A 95 11.02 11.40 -5.09
N ILE A 96 11.04 10.07 -4.89
CA ILE A 96 9.85 9.33 -4.52
C ILE A 96 9.34 9.72 -3.14
N ARG A 97 10.23 9.84 -2.13
CA ARG A 97 9.80 10.32 -0.81
C ARG A 97 9.18 11.71 -0.89
N ASN A 98 9.85 12.63 -1.58
CA ASN A 98 9.34 13.98 -1.77
C ASN A 98 7.99 14.00 -2.47
N ALA A 99 7.80 13.22 -3.54
CA ALA A 99 6.53 13.16 -4.26
C ALA A 99 5.41 12.58 -3.38
N VAL A 100 5.69 11.51 -2.64
CA VAL A 100 4.71 10.89 -1.72
C VAL A 100 4.29 11.87 -0.62
N GLU A 101 5.24 12.58 -0.01
CA GLU A 101 4.97 13.53 1.07
C GLU A 101 4.30 14.81 0.58
N THR A 102 4.75 15.37 -0.56
CA THR A 102 4.24 16.65 -1.08
C THR A 102 2.84 16.53 -1.66
N HIS A 103 2.51 15.41 -2.27
CA HIS A 103 1.24 15.18 -2.97
C HIS A 103 0.31 14.19 -2.25
N ASP A 104 0.59 13.85 -0.99
CA ASP A 104 -0.20 12.92 -0.18
C ASP A 104 -0.55 11.61 -0.91
N LEU A 105 0.43 11.03 -1.60
CA LEU A 105 0.21 9.80 -2.33
C LEU A 105 0.06 8.61 -1.37
N TYR A 106 -1.04 7.90 -1.46
CA TYR A 106 -1.31 6.72 -0.64
C TYR A 106 -0.46 5.54 -1.03
N ARG A 107 -0.19 5.40 -2.34
CA ARG A 107 0.63 4.32 -2.88
C ARG A 107 1.35 4.73 -4.15
N LEU A 108 2.58 4.25 -4.28
CA LEU A 108 3.34 4.33 -5.53
C LEU A 108 4.05 3.00 -5.73
N LYS A 109 3.83 2.36 -6.86
CA LYS A 109 4.42 1.06 -7.17
C LYS A 109 4.79 0.95 -8.65
N GLY A 110 5.91 0.31 -8.92
CA GLY A 110 6.31 0.02 -10.30
C GLY A 110 7.78 -0.27 -10.46
N THR A 111 8.29 -0.01 -11.65
CA THR A 111 9.68 -0.25 -12.02
C THR A 111 10.27 0.97 -12.70
N ILE A 112 11.53 1.25 -12.38
CA ILE A 112 12.29 2.41 -12.89
C ILE A 112 13.59 1.91 -13.51
N ARG A 113 14.06 2.64 -14.52
CA ARG A 113 15.38 2.43 -15.11
C ARG A 113 16.42 3.30 -14.38
N VAL A 114 17.52 2.69 -14.00
CA VAL A 114 18.70 3.41 -13.48
C VAL A 114 19.83 3.30 -14.50
N THR A 115 20.42 4.42 -14.86
CA THR A 115 21.48 4.51 -15.87
C THR A 115 22.65 3.58 -15.49
N GLY A 116 23.14 2.82 -16.46
CA GLY A 116 24.22 1.86 -16.25
C GLY A 116 23.87 0.61 -15.44
N LYS A 117 22.61 0.41 -15.06
CA LYS A 117 22.15 -0.82 -14.39
C LYS A 117 21.30 -1.67 -15.35
N PRO A 118 21.67 -2.95 -15.57
CA PRO A 118 20.91 -3.84 -16.43
C PRO A 118 19.62 -4.35 -15.78
N MET A 119 19.51 -4.22 -14.45
CA MET A 119 18.37 -4.71 -13.66
C MET A 119 17.31 -3.63 -13.50
N ARG A 120 16.05 -4.03 -13.42
CA ARG A 120 14.95 -3.14 -13.08
C ARG A 120 15.02 -2.77 -11.61
N LEU A 121 14.85 -1.50 -11.30
CA LEU A 121 14.63 -1.06 -9.92
C LEU A 121 13.13 -1.13 -9.63
N VAL A 122 12.72 -2.03 -8.78
CA VAL A 122 11.36 -2.08 -8.22
C VAL A 122 11.24 -1.01 -7.16
N VAL A 123 10.15 -0.27 -7.20
CA VAL A 123 9.77 0.74 -6.22
C VAL A 123 8.44 0.38 -5.61
N GLN A 124 8.35 0.44 -4.29
CA GLN A 124 7.10 0.27 -3.54
C GLN A 124 7.05 1.31 -2.42
N ALA A 125 6.10 2.24 -2.51
CA ALA A 125 5.83 3.20 -1.45
C ALA A 125 4.37 3.09 -0.98
N ALA A 126 4.17 3.22 0.33
CA ALA A 126 2.86 3.30 0.95
C ALA A 126 2.95 4.25 2.15
N GLY A 127 2.44 5.47 1.99
CA GLY A 127 2.71 6.56 2.90
C GLY A 127 4.23 6.77 3.07
N PRO A 128 4.74 6.95 4.29
CA PRO A 128 6.17 7.22 4.54
C PRO A 128 7.08 6.00 4.27
N ARG A 129 6.51 4.83 4.03
CA ARG A 129 7.26 3.60 3.82
C ARG A 129 7.69 3.48 2.37
N LEU A 130 9.00 3.45 2.12
CA LEU A 130 9.59 3.26 0.80
C LEU A 130 10.53 2.05 0.83
N GLU A 131 10.30 1.11 -0.10
CA GLU A 131 11.19 -0.01 -0.39
C GLU A 131 11.61 0.05 -1.86
N THR A 132 12.92 -0.12 -2.09
CA THR A 132 13.49 -0.21 -3.44
C THR A 132 14.47 -1.35 -3.51
N TYR A 133 14.40 -2.15 -4.58
CA TYR A 133 15.33 -3.27 -4.81
C TYR A 133 15.40 -3.61 -6.30
N PHE A 134 16.52 -4.19 -6.72
CA PHE A 134 16.67 -4.73 -8.07
C PHE A 134 16.13 -6.15 -8.12
N ASP A 135 15.28 -6.47 -9.13
CA ASP A 135 14.65 -7.79 -9.24
C ASP A 135 15.21 -8.64 -10.41
N LYS A 136 15.00 -8.22 -11.63
CA LYS A 136 15.42 -8.96 -12.83
C LYS A 136 15.93 -8.00 -13.91
N PRO A 137 16.68 -8.51 -14.93
CA PRO A 137 17.03 -7.70 -16.07
C PRO A 137 15.82 -7.17 -16.82
N TRP A 138 15.98 -6.02 -17.46
CA TRP A 138 15.01 -5.51 -18.42
C TRP A 138 14.90 -6.46 -19.61
N THR A 139 13.69 -6.70 -20.08
CA THR A 139 13.44 -7.43 -21.33
C THR A 139 13.23 -6.45 -22.48
N ASP A 140 13.44 -6.93 -23.71
CA ASP A 140 13.25 -6.11 -24.91
C ASP A 140 11.80 -5.60 -24.99
N GLY A 141 11.65 -4.29 -25.21
CA GLY A 141 10.36 -3.63 -25.29
C GLY A 141 9.71 -3.28 -23.93
N GLU A 142 10.26 -3.76 -22.82
CA GLU A 142 9.76 -3.42 -21.49
C GLU A 142 10.10 -1.96 -21.14
N GLN A 143 9.09 -1.20 -20.73
CA GLN A 143 9.22 0.22 -20.36
C GLN A 143 9.12 0.40 -18.84
N PRO A 144 9.80 1.43 -18.29
CA PRO A 144 9.58 1.82 -16.90
C PRO A 144 8.14 2.31 -16.72
N GLN A 145 7.52 1.91 -15.62
CA GLN A 145 6.16 2.33 -15.26
C GLN A 145 6.06 2.48 -13.75
N LEU A 146 5.42 3.57 -13.31
CA LEU A 146 5.00 3.79 -11.94
C LEU A 146 3.48 4.01 -11.92
N VAL A 147 2.79 3.31 -11.06
CA VAL A 147 1.38 3.55 -10.73
C VAL A 147 1.34 4.33 -9.43
N ALA A 148 0.78 5.53 -9.46
CA ALA A 148 0.53 6.34 -8.29
C ALA A 148 -0.96 6.33 -7.96
N ILE A 149 -1.30 6.25 -6.67
CA ILE A 149 -2.66 6.31 -6.14
C ILE A 149 -2.70 7.42 -5.10
N GLY A 150 -3.68 8.30 -5.19
CA GLY A 150 -3.92 9.41 -4.27
C GLY A 150 -5.39 9.74 -4.17
N ALA A 151 -5.75 10.82 -3.49
CA ALA A 151 -7.11 11.32 -3.45
C ALA A 151 -7.59 11.74 -4.86
N ALA A 152 -8.90 11.73 -5.08
CA ALA A 152 -9.50 12.15 -6.37
C ALA A 152 -9.09 13.57 -6.79
N GLY A 153 -8.83 14.48 -5.83
CA GLY A 153 -8.38 15.84 -6.06
C GLY A 153 -6.87 16.05 -6.21
N THR A 154 -6.07 14.97 -6.27
CA THR A 154 -4.62 15.06 -6.42
C THR A 154 -4.24 15.76 -7.74
N ASP A 155 -3.30 16.71 -7.68
CA ASP A 155 -2.74 17.36 -8.87
C ASP A 155 -1.76 16.41 -9.59
N TRP A 156 -2.32 15.59 -10.48
CA TRP A 156 -1.55 14.58 -11.22
C TRP A 156 -0.50 15.19 -12.16
N ALA A 157 -0.72 16.40 -12.66
CA ALA A 157 0.27 17.09 -13.49
C ALA A 157 1.51 17.47 -12.65
N ALA A 158 1.31 17.92 -11.42
CA ALA A 158 2.40 18.19 -10.50
C ALA A 158 3.13 16.90 -10.07
N VAL A 159 2.41 15.79 -9.85
CA VAL A 159 3.01 14.47 -9.57
C VAL A 159 3.87 13.99 -10.73
N GLU A 160 3.37 14.11 -11.96
CA GLU A 160 4.13 13.75 -13.17
C GLU A 160 5.38 14.62 -13.32
N ALA A 161 5.26 15.93 -13.13
CA ALA A 161 6.39 16.84 -13.16
C ALA A 161 7.45 16.47 -12.10
N ALA A 162 7.03 16.15 -10.88
CA ALA A 162 7.94 15.76 -9.81
C ALA A 162 8.71 14.45 -10.09
N LEU A 163 8.06 13.49 -10.74
CA LEU A 163 8.62 12.15 -10.96
C LEU A 163 9.22 11.94 -12.35
N CYS A 164 8.76 12.67 -13.38
CA CYS A 164 9.17 12.46 -14.76
C CYS A 164 10.07 13.56 -15.33
N GLN A 165 10.02 14.78 -14.79
CA GLN A 165 10.82 15.91 -15.30
C GLN A 165 12.09 16.18 -14.50
N SER A 166 12.21 15.68 -13.30
CA SER A 166 13.34 15.99 -12.39
C SER A 166 14.66 15.30 -12.76
N ALA A 167 14.72 14.53 -13.84
CA ALA A 167 15.96 13.92 -14.31
C ALA A 167 16.92 14.94 -14.96
N GLU A 168 16.40 16.06 -15.45
CA GLU A 168 17.21 17.09 -16.16
C GLU A 168 17.76 18.20 -15.26
N ALA A 169 17.28 18.36 -14.04
CA ALA A 169 17.61 19.51 -13.17
C ALA A 169 18.82 19.33 -12.27
N ALA A 170 19.60 18.26 -12.43
CA ALA A 170 20.76 17.94 -11.57
C ALA A 170 22.07 17.76 -12.36
N ALA A 171 22.21 18.51 -13.47
CA ALA A 171 23.48 18.61 -14.21
C ALA A 171 24.23 19.88 -13.80
#